data_0c5326b495e06a43fcea7c897a28bdde
#
_entry.id   0c5326b495e06a43fcea7c897a28bdde
#
_cell.length_a   1.000
_cell.length_b   1.000
_cell.length_c   1.000
_cell.angle_alpha   90.00
_cell.angle_beta   90.00
_cell.angle_gamma   90.00
#
_symmetry.space_group_name_H-M   'P 1'
#
loop_
_entity.id
_entity.type
_entity.pdbx_description
1 polymer ?
#
loop_
_entity_poly.entity_id
_entity_poly.type
_entity_poly.pdbx_seq_one_letter_code
_entity_poly.pdbx_strand_id
1 'polypeptide(L)'
;MGFRRNMTEALELPKEILLHLPLISFIGQEEVTIENYKGILEDSGETVRIGTAAGVLRLEGQRLCLKQLSAECMVVTGRVEKMEFMQ
;
A
#
# COMPACT_ATOMS: atom_id res chain seq x y z
N MET A 1 -20.03 12.52 10.12
CA MET A 1 -19.95 11.16 10.58
C MET A 1 -19.72 10.14 9.48
N GLY A 2 -19.54 10.58 8.25
CA GLY A 2 -19.30 9.68 7.14
C GLY A 2 -18.10 8.79 7.34
N PHE A 3 -17.05 9.31 7.97
CA PHE A 3 -15.85 8.51 8.21
C PHE A 3 -16.13 7.28 9.09
N ARG A 4 -16.87 7.48 10.17
CA ARG A 4 -17.22 6.37 11.06
C ARG A 4 -18.09 5.35 10.35
N ARG A 5 -19.04 5.83 9.56
CA ARG A 5 -19.93 4.95 8.84
C ARG A 5 -19.14 4.10 7.85
N ASN A 6 -18.20 4.72 7.14
CA ASN A 6 -17.37 3.98 6.19
C ASN A 6 -16.56 2.89 6.86
N MET A 7 -16.01 3.18 8.03
CA MET A 7 -15.25 2.18 8.77
C MET A 7 -16.15 1.03 9.23
N THR A 8 -17.36 1.36 9.67
CA THR A 8 -18.30 0.33 10.09
C THR A 8 -18.66 -0.57 8.92
N GLU A 9 -18.90 0.03 7.76
CA GLU A 9 -19.23 -0.76 6.57
C GLU A 9 -18.08 -1.66 6.17
N ALA A 10 -16.84 -1.18 6.25
CA ALA A 10 -15.69 -1.99 5.93
C ALA A 10 -15.56 -3.18 6.86
N LEU A 11 -15.89 -3.01 8.14
CA LEU A 11 -15.83 -4.09 9.11
C LEU A 11 -16.92 -5.14 8.91
N GLU A 12 -17.94 -4.81 8.15
CA GLU A 12 -19.02 -5.75 7.85
C GLU A 12 -18.68 -6.67 6.68
N LEU A 13 -17.58 -6.39 5.95
CA LEU A 13 -17.17 -7.23 4.84
C LEU A 13 -16.65 -8.57 5.35
N PRO A 14 -16.81 -9.64 4.55
CA PRO A 14 -16.25 -10.94 4.92
C PRO A 14 -14.75 -10.85 5.15
N LYS A 15 -14.28 -11.56 6.15
CA LYS A 15 -12.86 -11.53 6.48
C LYS A 15 -11.96 -11.99 5.35
N GLU A 16 -12.43 -12.94 4.55
CA GLU A 16 -11.64 -13.41 3.42
C GLU A 16 -11.32 -12.28 2.45
N ILE A 17 -12.28 -11.38 2.22
CA ILE A 17 -12.07 -10.24 1.34
C ILE A 17 -11.11 -9.26 1.99
N LEU A 18 -11.32 -8.94 3.26
CA LEU A 18 -10.49 -7.98 3.97
C LEU A 18 -9.05 -8.46 4.11
N LEU A 19 -8.85 -9.76 4.33
CA LEU A 19 -7.51 -10.31 4.52
C LEU A 19 -6.69 -10.34 3.25
N HIS A 20 -7.33 -10.31 2.09
CA HIS A 20 -6.62 -10.33 0.82
C HIS A 20 -6.34 -8.94 0.27
N LEU A 21 -7.06 -7.94 0.73
CA LEU A 21 -6.87 -6.58 0.25
C LEU A 21 -5.61 -5.96 0.87
N PRO A 22 -4.92 -5.11 0.12
CA PRO A 22 -3.77 -4.41 0.68
C PRO A 22 -4.22 -3.36 1.68
N LEU A 23 -3.50 -3.29 2.79
CA LEU A 23 -3.71 -2.27 3.78
C LEU A 23 -2.56 -1.28 3.68
N ILE A 24 -2.88 -0.04 3.36
CA ILE A 24 -1.87 0.98 3.09
C ILE A 24 -2.00 2.09 4.11
N SER A 25 -0.90 2.37 4.80
CA SER A 25 -0.86 3.39 5.83
C SER A 25 0.24 4.39 5.53
N PHE A 26 -0.04 5.67 5.75
CA PHE A 26 0.91 6.74 5.49
C PHE A 26 1.31 7.44 6.77
N ILE A 27 2.58 7.83 6.84
CA ILE A 27 3.06 8.77 7.84
C ILE A 27 3.58 9.97 7.04
N GLY A 28 2.76 11.00 6.96
CA GLY A 28 3.05 12.13 6.09
C GLY A 28 3.27 11.68 4.66
N GLN A 29 4.27 12.25 4.00
CA GLN A 29 4.67 11.87 2.66
C GLN A 29 5.95 11.04 2.66
N GLU A 30 6.43 10.66 3.82
CA GLU A 30 7.76 10.11 3.96
C GLU A 30 7.81 8.62 4.27
N GLU A 31 6.68 8.04 4.61
CA GLU A 31 6.67 6.62 4.93
C GLU A 31 5.33 6.01 4.57
N VAL A 32 5.37 4.89 3.88
CA VAL A 32 4.18 4.13 3.50
C VAL A 32 4.38 2.70 3.94
N THR A 33 3.42 2.19 4.71
CA THR A 33 3.41 0.78 5.10
C THR A 33 2.36 0.07 4.26
N ILE A 34 2.74 -1.04 3.66
CA ILE A 34 1.86 -1.80 2.77
C ILE A 34 1.81 -3.23 3.28
N GLU A 35 0.61 -3.65 3.69
CA GLU A 35 0.38 -5.01 4.15
C GLU A 35 -0.42 -5.79 3.13
N ASN A 36 -0.24 -7.10 3.11
CA ASN A 36 -0.92 -8.01 2.18
C ASN A 36 -0.57 -7.77 0.72
N TYR A 37 0.68 -7.40 0.47
CA TYR A 37 1.16 -7.31 -0.90
C TYR A 37 1.54 -8.70 -1.40
N LYS A 38 1.62 -8.85 -2.73
CA LYS A 38 1.95 -10.14 -3.36
C LYS A 38 3.37 -10.19 -3.89
N GLY A 39 3.89 -9.08 -4.36
CA GLY A 39 5.25 -9.08 -4.87
C GLY A 39 5.68 -7.69 -5.28
N ILE A 40 6.98 -7.55 -5.50
CA ILE A 40 7.56 -6.28 -5.93
C ILE A 40 7.84 -6.38 -7.42
N LEU A 41 7.27 -5.47 -8.19
CA LEU A 41 7.42 -5.47 -9.65
C LEU A 41 8.47 -4.50 -10.14
N GLU A 42 8.67 -3.40 -9.43
CA GLU A 42 9.65 -2.39 -9.80
C GLU A 42 10.12 -1.65 -8.56
N ASP A 43 11.42 -1.34 -8.51
CA ASP A 43 12.01 -0.58 -7.41
C ASP A 43 13.20 0.20 -7.97
N SER A 44 12.93 1.43 -8.40
CA SER A 44 13.97 2.25 -9.04
C SER A 44 14.39 3.47 -8.21
N GLY A 45 13.83 3.62 -7.00
CA GLY A 45 14.10 4.82 -6.22
C GLY A 45 13.18 5.98 -6.55
N GLU A 46 12.64 6.02 -7.75
CA GLU A 46 11.66 7.03 -8.16
C GLU A 46 10.30 6.43 -8.40
N THR A 47 10.26 5.14 -8.66
CA THR A 47 9.02 4.41 -8.90
C THR A 47 9.10 3.07 -8.20
N VAL A 48 8.07 2.76 -7.44
CA VAL A 48 7.92 1.44 -6.83
C VAL A 48 6.58 0.90 -7.27
N ARG A 49 6.57 -0.30 -7.85
CA ARG A 49 5.34 -0.97 -8.25
C ARG A 49 5.22 -2.27 -7.49
N ILE A 50 4.07 -2.47 -6.90
CA ILE A 50 3.83 -3.59 -5.99
C ILE A 50 2.55 -4.29 -6.42
N GLY A 51 2.63 -5.61 -6.59
CA GLY A 51 1.45 -6.40 -6.91
C GLY A 51 0.60 -6.62 -5.68
N THR A 52 -0.69 -6.41 -5.80
CA THR A 52 -1.65 -6.64 -4.72
C THR A 52 -2.91 -7.29 -5.26
N ALA A 53 -3.79 -7.73 -4.37
CA ALA A 53 -5.07 -8.30 -4.77
C ALA A 53 -5.99 -7.25 -5.40
N ALA A 54 -5.72 -5.96 -5.18
CA ALA A 54 -6.52 -4.87 -5.73
C ALA A 54 -5.93 -4.30 -7.02
N GLY A 55 -4.88 -4.93 -7.55
CA GLY A 55 -4.18 -4.46 -8.73
C GLY A 55 -2.76 -4.06 -8.40
N VAL A 56 -2.10 -3.41 -9.33
CA VAL A 56 -0.73 -2.96 -9.12
C VAL A 56 -0.76 -1.60 -8.45
N LEU A 57 -0.14 -1.52 -7.28
CA LEU A 57 0.03 -0.26 -6.58
C LEU A 57 1.30 0.39 -7.08
N ARG A 58 1.20 1.61 -7.59
CA ARG A 58 2.34 2.37 -8.09
C ARG A 58 2.58 3.59 -7.22
N LEU A 59 3.78 3.68 -6.68
CA LEU A 59 4.22 4.83 -5.91
C LEU A 59 5.27 5.56 -6.72
N GLU A 60 5.15 6.88 -6.81
CA GLU A 60 6.14 7.72 -7.48
C GLU A 60 6.63 8.78 -6.52
N GLY A 61 7.90 9.09 -6.62
CA GLY A 61 8.48 10.10 -5.75
C GLY A 61 9.98 10.17 -5.90
N GLN A 62 10.66 10.47 -4.80
CA GLN A 62 12.10 10.64 -4.79
C GLN A 62 12.71 9.85 -3.65
N ARG A 63 13.83 9.21 -3.92
CA ARG A 63 14.59 8.48 -2.92
C ARG A 63 13.75 7.40 -2.23
N LEU A 64 12.88 6.77 -3.00
CA LEU A 64 12.05 5.70 -2.47
C LEU A 64 12.93 4.49 -2.16
N CYS A 65 12.76 3.95 -0.97
CA CYS A 65 13.56 2.83 -0.51
C CYS A 65 12.68 1.84 0.21
N LEU A 66 12.79 0.57 -0.15
CA LEU A 66 12.04 -0.49 0.50
C LEU A 66 12.76 -0.90 1.76
N LYS A 67 12.03 -0.93 2.87
CA LYS A 67 12.59 -1.32 4.16
C LYS A 67 11.67 -2.29 4.86
N GLN A 68 12.23 -3.02 5.82
CA GLN A 68 11.46 -3.93 6.66
C GLN A 68 10.58 -4.90 5.87
N LEU A 69 11.17 -5.50 4.84
CA LEU A 69 10.44 -6.45 4.02
C LEU A 69 10.20 -7.74 4.78
N SER A 70 8.95 -8.15 4.82
CA SER A 70 8.57 -9.47 5.31
C SER A 70 7.66 -10.11 4.26
N ALA A 71 7.18 -11.31 4.55
CA ALA A 71 6.33 -12.02 3.58
C ALA A 71 5.04 -11.27 3.30
N GLU A 72 4.55 -10.47 4.23
CA GLU A 72 3.24 -9.85 4.11
C GLU A 72 3.24 -8.34 4.26
N CYS A 73 4.35 -7.75 4.69
CA CYS A 73 4.39 -6.34 5.01
C CYS A 73 5.69 -5.72 4.54
N MET A 74 5.60 -4.50 4.02
CA MET A 74 6.78 -3.73 3.65
C MET A 74 6.58 -2.27 4.04
N VAL A 75 7.69 -1.58 4.22
CA VAL A 75 7.69 -0.15 4.47
C VAL A 75 8.49 0.51 3.36
N VAL A 76 7.91 1.52 2.74
CA VAL A 76 8.59 2.35 1.74
C VAL A 76 8.88 3.69 2.37
N THR A 77 10.15 4.08 2.41
CA THR A 77 10.55 5.40 2.90
C THR A 77 11.01 6.25 1.74
N GLY A 78 11.13 7.55 1.98
CA GLY A 78 11.50 8.51 0.96
C GLY A 78 10.42 9.56 0.85
N ARG A 79 10.34 10.21 -0.29
CA ARG A 79 9.29 11.20 -0.51
C ARG A 79 8.29 10.67 -1.52
N VAL A 80 7.10 10.35 -1.05
CA VAL A 80 6.05 9.83 -1.91
C VAL A 80 5.22 11.00 -2.42
N GLU A 81 5.21 11.16 -3.73
CA GLU A 81 4.51 12.27 -4.37
C GLU A 81 3.21 11.84 -5.04
N LYS A 82 3.12 10.58 -5.43
CA LYS A 82 1.94 10.09 -6.11
C LYS A 82 1.73 8.63 -5.79
N MET A 83 0.48 8.25 -5.65
CA MET A 83 0.09 6.85 -5.46
C MET A 83 -1.13 6.58 -6.32
N GLU A 84 -1.12 5.45 -7.02
CA GLU A 84 -2.28 5.04 -7.80
C GLU A 84 -2.31 3.53 -7.94
N PHE A 85 -3.50 3.01 -8.16
CA PHE A 85 -3.67 1.61 -8.52
C PHE A 85 -3.82 1.50 -10.02
N MET A 86 -3.10 0.53 -10.59
CA MET A 86 -3.14 0.25 -12.02
C MET A 86 -3.69 -1.16 -12.22
N GLN A 87 -4.48 -1.32 -13.23
CA GLN A 87 -5.06 -2.62 -13.57
C GLN A 87 -4.20 -3.38 -14.55
#